data_f30dbc88aac71848ca2dc1051cb7b1c3
#
_entry.id   f30dbc88aac71848ca2dc1051cb7b1c3
#
_cell.length_a   1.000
_cell.length_b   1.000
_cell.length_c   1.000
_cell.angle_alpha   90.00
_cell.angle_beta   90.00
_cell.angle_gamma   90.00
#
_symmetry.space_group_name_H-M   'P 1'
#
loop_
_entity.id
_entity.type
_entity.pdbx_description
1 polymer ?
#
loop_
_entity_poly.entity_id
_entity_poly.type
_entity_poly.pdbx_seq_one_letter_code
_entity_poly.pdbx_strand_id
1 'polypeptide(L)'
;MLLALALQVASTPPAPRDGFAESAFAHFSRVQTLTHSSETVDVAIVYAPYSTAPPAYMMRLTRRRFQQPDAIFWADSRSCPAMRPVLDAMRALASPQPQVPGIDPYGDIILDGTGYRLTTRARFANRQDGDLVYSSNIGTPLAAWVDGSLGALARCWSATAPVS
;
A
#
# COMPACT_ATOMS: atom_id res chain seq x y z
N MET A 1 54.15 -7.64 -16.31
CA MET A 1 52.72 -7.43 -16.54
C MET A 1 52.00 -7.51 -15.19
N LEU A 2 51.66 -6.36 -14.62
CA LEU A 2 50.87 -6.27 -13.38
C LEU A 2 49.41 -6.13 -13.75
N LEU A 3 48.58 -7.14 -13.41
CA LEU A 3 47.13 -7.06 -13.52
C LEU A 3 46.60 -6.24 -12.32
N ALA A 4 46.05 -5.06 -12.58
CA ALA A 4 45.33 -4.30 -11.60
C ALA A 4 43.90 -4.86 -11.48
N LEU A 5 43.56 -5.51 -10.35
CA LEU A 5 42.19 -5.86 -9.98
C LEU A 5 41.47 -4.60 -9.55
N ALA A 6 40.52 -4.13 -10.37
CA ALA A 6 39.61 -3.08 -9.98
C ALA A 6 38.56 -3.63 -9.02
N LEU A 7 38.64 -3.28 -7.73
CA LEU A 7 37.55 -3.51 -6.76
C LEU A 7 36.36 -2.63 -7.16
N GLN A 8 35.30 -3.21 -7.70
CA GLN A 8 34.00 -2.57 -7.79
C GLN A 8 33.40 -2.49 -6.39
N VAL A 9 33.42 -1.29 -5.82
CA VAL A 9 32.66 -0.99 -4.60
C VAL A 9 31.18 -1.03 -4.98
N ALA A 10 30.49 -2.09 -4.61
CA ALA A 10 29.03 -2.15 -4.71
C ALA A 10 28.46 -1.03 -3.80
N SER A 11 27.93 0.02 -4.40
CA SER A 11 27.22 1.05 -3.66
C SER A 11 25.99 0.43 -3.01
N THR A 12 26.00 0.34 -1.69
CA THR A 12 24.84 -0.05 -0.89
C THR A 12 23.67 0.90 -1.24
N PRO A 13 22.50 0.37 -1.63
CA PRO A 13 21.34 1.23 -1.88
C PRO A 13 21.06 2.06 -0.62
N PRO A 14 20.66 3.33 -0.75
CA PRO A 14 20.32 4.17 0.39
C PRO A 14 19.26 3.46 1.24
N ALA A 15 19.45 3.49 2.55
CA ALA A 15 18.49 2.94 3.51
C ALA A 15 17.09 3.51 3.26
N PRO A 16 16.02 2.69 3.47
CA PRO A 16 14.66 3.20 3.37
C PRO A 16 14.55 4.45 4.25
N ARG A 17 13.81 5.47 3.76
CA ARG A 17 13.59 6.70 4.54
C ARG A 17 12.89 6.28 5.83
N ASP A 18 13.63 6.32 6.93
CA ASP A 18 13.08 6.12 8.26
C ASP A 18 11.93 7.13 8.45
N GLY A 19 10.80 6.67 8.98
CA GLY A 19 9.63 7.52 9.20
C GLY A 19 8.66 7.66 8.03
N PHE A 20 8.86 7.01 6.87
CA PHE A 20 7.90 7.09 5.76
C PHE A 20 6.53 6.50 6.14
N ALA A 21 6.50 5.38 6.87
CA ALA A 21 5.25 4.76 7.30
C ALA A 21 4.47 5.66 8.26
N GLU A 22 5.16 6.40 9.14
CA GLU A 22 4.54 7.33 10.09
C GLU A 22 3.96 8.57 9.40
N SER A 23 4.48 8.95 8.23
CA SER A 23 3.95 10.04 7.42
C SER A 23 2.82 9.63 6.49
N ALA A 24 2.58 8.32 6.33
CA ALA A 24 1.54 7.81 5.46
C ALA A 24 0.14 8.12 6.01
N PHE A 25 -0.76 8.57 5.14
CA PHE A 25 -2.16 8.81 5.49
C PHE A 25 -3.05 7.58 5.24
N ALA A 26 -2.54 6.60 4.48
CA ALA A 26 -3.23 5.36 4.20
C ALA A 26 -2.25 4.19 4.10
N HIS A 27 -2.72 3.02 4.52
CA HIS A 27 -2.01 1.75 4.43
C HIS A 27 -2.99 0.70 3.91
N PHE A 28 -2.61 -0.05 2.88
CA PHE A 28 -3.40 -1.20 2.46
C PHE A 28 -2.53 -2.42 2.27
N SER A 29 -3.09 -3.59 2.54
CA SER A 29 -2.30 -4.82 2.50
C SER A 29 -3.11 -6.02 2.05
N ARG A 30 -2.37 -7.00 1.54
CA ARG A 30 -2.81 -8.36 1.26
C ARG A 30 -1.88 -9.33 1.97
N VAL A 31 -2.45 -10.26 2.74
CA VAL A 31 -1.70 -11.29 3.48
C VAL A 31 -2.21 -12.66 3.06
N GLN A 32 -1.33 -13.48 2.52
CA GLN A 32 -1.62 -14.87 2.14
C GLN A 32 -1.14 -15.80 3.24
N THR A 33 -2.08 -16.36 3.99
CA THR A 33 -1.79 -17.17 5.19
C THR A 33 -0.99 -18.43 4.85
N LEU A 34 -1.38 -19.16 3.81
CA LEU A 34 -0.75 -20.42 3.45
C LEU A 34 0.69 -20.28 2.94
N THR A 35 1.00 -19.20 2.25
CA THR A 35 2.34 -18.93 1.71
C THR A 35 3.21 -18.09 2.64
N HIS A 36 2.68 -17.67 3.78
CA HIS A 36 3.32 -16.72 4.70
C HIS A 36 3.92 -15.52 3.96
N SER A 37 3.18 -15.00 2.99
CA SER A 37 3.58 -13.85 2.21
C SER A 37 2.64 -12.67 2.42
N SER A 38 3.18 -11.47 2.35
CA SER A 38 2.37 -10.25 2.43
C SER A 38 2.90 -9.15 1.51
N GLU A 39 1.99 -8.32 1.06
CA GLU A 39 2.27 -7.08 0.37
C GLU A 39 1.58 -5.95 1.12
N THR A 40 2.35 -4.97 1.56
CA THR A 40 1.86 -3.78 2.26
C THR A 40 2.25 -2.55 1.49
N VAL A 41 1.31 -1.67 1.22
CA VAL A 41 1.52 -0.39 0.55
C VAL A 41 1.21 0.74 1.53
N ASP A 42 2.19 1.57 1.79
CA ASP A 42 2.05 2.82 2.51
C ASP A 42 1.88 3.96 1.50
N VAL A 43 0.96 4.87 1.75
CA VAL A 43 0.66 6.01 0.86
C VAL A 43 0.87 7.32 1.60
N ALA A 44 1.78 8.14 1.10
CA ALA A 44 2.05 9.47 1.65
C ALA A 44 1.81 10.57 0.60
N ILE A 45 1.49 11.76 1.08
CA ILE A 45 1.40 12.96 0.24
C ILE A 45 2.77 13.66 0.21
N VAL A 46 3.17 14.10 -0.97
CA VAL A 46 4.38 14.90 -1.15
C VAL A 46 3.94 16.35 -1.36
N TYR A 47 4.22 17.17 -0.37
CA TYR A 47 3.95 18.59 -0.46
C TYR A 47 5.13 19.31 -1.12
N ALA A 48 4.85 20.05 -2.18
CA ALA A 48 5.80 21.04 -2.70
C ALA A 48 5.47 22.39 -2.05
N PRO A 49 6.32 22.92 -1.17
CA PRO A 49 6.09 24.22 -0.54
C PRO A 49 5.88 25.29 -1.63
N TYR A 50 4.87 26.14 -1.43
CA TYR A 50 4.56 27.27 -2.31
C TYR A 50 4.15 26.90 -3.75
N SER A 51 3.86 25.63 -4.05
CA SER A 51 3.38 25.19 -5.35
C SER A 51 1.87 25.27 -5.44
N THR A 52 1.35 25.80 -6.57
CA THR A 52 -0.06 25.75 -6.93
C THR A 52 -0.42 24.46 -7.67
N ALA A 53 0.56 23.62 -7.98
CA ALA A 53 0.33 22.33 -8.62
C ALA A 53 -0.41 21.38 -7.68
N PRO A 54 -1.25 20.46 -8.21
CA PRO A 54 -1.88 19.43 -7.41
C PRO A 54 -0.83 18.62 -6.61
N PRO A 55 -1.15 18.19 -5.38
CA PRO A 55 -0.21 17.42 -4.58
C PRO A 55 0.20 16.14 -5.29
N ALA A 56 1.47 15.78 -5.17
CA ALA A 56 1.97 14.49 -5.59
C ALA A 56 1.82 13.46 -4.47
N TYR A 57 1.73 12.19 -4.84
CA TYR A 57 1.67 11.07 -3.91
C TYR A 57 2.87 10.17 -4.12
N MET A 58 3.34 9.59 -3.03
CA MET A 58 4.38 8.57 -3.02
C MET A 58 3.83 7.32 -2.38
N MET A 59 4.13 6.17 -2.95
CA MET A 59 3.79 4.86 -2.38
C MET A 59 5.05 4.06 -2.14
N ARG A 60 5.06 3.32 -1.02
CA ARG A 60 6.08 2.34 -0.68
C ARG A 60 5.42 0.98 -0.57
N LEU A 61 5.82 0.04 -1.42
CA LEU A 61 5.42 -1.36 -1.35
C LEU A 61 6.49 -2.15 -0.60
N THR A 62 6.10 -2.80 0.48
CA THR A 62 6.91 -3.80 1.19
C THR A 62 6.36 -5.18 0.87
N ARG A 63 7.19 -6.04 0.25
CA ARG A 63 6.89 -7.44 0.00
C ARG A 63 7.63 -8.31 0.98
N ARG A 64 6.88 -9.11 1.72
CA ARG A 64 7.42 -10.14 2.62
C ARG A 64 7.16 -11.52 2.04
N ARG A 65 8.16 -12.38 2.11
CA ARG A 65 8.03 -13.79 1.77
C ARG A 65 8.71 -14.61 2.84
N PHE A 66 8.15 -15.78 3.12
CA PHE A 66 8.71 -16.68 4.12
C PHE A 66 10.22 -16.90 3.90
N GLN A 67 11.01 -16.73 4.95
CA GLN A 67 12.47 -16.89 4.97
C GLN A 67 13.26 -16.05 3.94
N GLN A 68 12.68 -14.99 3.41
CA GLN A 68 13.37 -14.04 2.53
C GLN A 68 13.43 -12.64 3.16
N PRO A 69 14.45 -11.85 2.86
CA PRO A 69 14.48 -10.45 3.25
C PRO A 69 13.30 -9.68 2.65
N ASP A 70 12.82 -8.68 3.37
CA ASP A 70 11.80 -7.77 2.87
C ASP A 70 12.29 -7.05 1.61
N ALA A 71 11.49 -7.07 0.55
CA ALA A 71 11.77 -6.32 -0.67
C ALA A 71 10.93 -5.03 -0.66
N ILE A 72 11.61 -3.89 -0.86
CA ILE A 72 10.99 -2.56 -0.82
C ILE A 72 11.00 -1.95 -2.21
N PHE A 73 9.84 -1.43 -2.63
CA PHE A 73 9.67 -0.76 -3.91
C PHE A 73 8.93 0.57 -3.71
N TRP A 74 9.12 1.49 -4.65
CA TRP A 74 8.58 2.82 -4.60
C TRP A 74 7.84 3.16 -5.89
N ALA A 75 6.81 3.97 -5.77
CA ALA A 75 6.12 4.58 -6.89
C ALA A 75 5.79 6.04 -6.58
N ASP A 76 5.75 6.89 -7.62
CA ASP A 76 5.50 8.32 -7.52
C ASP A 76 4.42 8.71 -8.54
N SER A 77 3.42 9.45 -8.12
CA SER A 77 2.31 9.87 -8.99
C SER A 77 2.72 10.78 -10.14
N ARG A 78 3.92 11.37 -10.08
CA ARG A 78 4.48 12.18 -11.18
C ARG A 78 4.91 11.31 -12.37
N SER A 79 5.27 10.05 -12.12
CA SER A 79 5.71 9.08 -13.13
C SER A 79 4.74 7.91 -13.31
N CYS A 80 3.78 7.72 -12.39
CA CYS A 80 2.79 6.63 -12.41
C CYS A 80 1.37 7.18 -12.57
N PRO A 81 0.81 7.25 -13.78
CA PRO A 81 -0.53 7.78 -14.02
C PRO A 81 -1.63 6.91 -13.39
N ALA A 82 -1.38 5.62 -13.13
CA ALA A 82 -2.33 4.71 -12.50
C ALA A 82 -2.60 5.02 -11.02
N MET A 83 -1.72 5.78 -10.36
CA MET A 83 -1.83 6.02 -8.92
C MET A 83 -3.06 6.83 -8.52
N ARG A 84 -3.40 7.89 -9.27
CA ARG A 84 -4.60 8.70 -8.97
C ARG A 84 -5.89 7.91 -9.09
N PRO A 85 -6.16 7.17 -10.18
CA PRO A 85 -7.32 6.27 -10.26
C PRO A 85 -7.43 5.28 -9.10
N VAL A 86 -6.29 4.73 -8.62
CA VAL A 86 -6.27 3.83 -7.46
C VAL A 86 -6.74 4.55 -6.19
N LEU A 87 -6.28 5.78 -5.95
CA LEU A 87 -6.69 6.58 -4.79
C LEU A 87 -8.16 7.04 -4.89
N ASP A 88 -8.64 7.38 -6.08
CA ASP A 88 -10.04 7.74 -6.31
C ASP A 88 -10.94 6.53 -6.06
N ALA A 89 -10.56 5.34 -6.52
CA ALA A 89 -11.28 4.09 -6.24
C ALA A 89 -11.26 3.74 -4.73
N MET A 90 -10.19 4.04 -4.00
CA MET A 90 -10.15 3.92 -2.53
C MET A 90 -11.25 4.76 -1.86
N ARG A 91 -11.43 6.00 -2.31
CA ARG A 91 -12.48 6.89 -1.78
C ARG A 91 -13.90 6.40 -2.09
N ALA A 92 -14.07 5.64 -3.17
CA ALA A 92 -15.35 5.09 -3.61
C ALA A 92 -15.67 3.70 -3.03
N LEU A 93 -14.80 3.14 -2.19
CA LEU A 93 -15.05 1.86 -1.55
C LEU A 93 -16.35 1.89 -0.74
N ALA A 94 -17.22 0.91 -0.99
CA ALA A 94 -18.43 0.73 -0.20
C ALA A 94 -18.07 0.34 1.24
N SER A 95 -18.63 1.06 2.21
CA SER A 95 -18.47 0.73 3.62
C SER A 95 -19.21 -0.58 3.94
N PRO A 96 -18.59 -1.47 4.74
CA PRO A 96 -19.27 -2.66 5.21
C PRO A 96 -20.47 -2.28 6.08
N GLN A 97 -21.54 -3.06 5.98
CA GLN A 97 -22.69 -2.92 6.86
C GLN A 97 -22.44 -3.74 8.12
N PRO A 98 -22.73 -3.18 9.32
CA PRO A 98 -22.71 -3.97 10.55
C PRO A 98 -23.69 -5.14 10.48
N GLN A 99 -23.25 -6.33 10.86
CA GLN A 99 -24.10 -7.50 10.99
C GLN A 99 -24.58 -7.64 12.43
N VAL A 100 -25.85 -7.93 12.61
CA VAL A 100 -26.45 -8.15 13.94
C VAL A 100 -26.77 -9.64 14.08
N PRO A 101 -26.07 -10.38 14.95
CA PRO A 101 -26.34 -11.80 15.18
C PRO A 101 -27.80 -12.04 15.57
N GLY A 102 -28.44 -13.02 14.93
CA GLY A 102 -29.84 -13.34 15.16
C GLY A 102 -30.86 -12.55 14.32
N ILE A 103 -30.41 -11.47 13.63
CA ILE A 103 -31.22 -10.72 12.67
C ILE A 103 -30.71 -11.00 11.25
N ASP A 104 -29.41 -10.90 11.06
CA ASP A 104 -28.79 -11.16 9.77
C ASP A 104 -28.41 -12.63 9.61
N PRO A 105 -28.48 -13.19 8.39
CA PRO A 105 -28.03 -14.56 8.12
C PRO A 105 -26.53 -14.68 8.41
N TYR A 106 -26.13 -15.84 8.92
CA TYR A 106 -24.71 -16.16 9.07
C TYR A 106 -24.05 -16.22 7.69
N GLY A 107 -22.93 -15.50 7.56
CA GLY A 107 -22.10 -15.60 6.36
C GLY A 107 -21.26 -16.88 6.34
N ASP A 108 -20.73 -17.21 5.16
CA ASP A 108 -19.83 -18.35 5.01
C ASP A 108 -18.53 -18.13 5.81
N ILE A 109 -18.05 -19.20 6.45
CA ILE A 109 -16.77 -19.20 7.17
C ILE A 109 -15.67 -19.51 6.14
N ILE A 110 -14.80 -18.53 5.89
CA ILE A 110 -13.60 -18.72 5.07
C ILE A 110 -12.45 -19.05 6.00
N LEU A 111 -12.02 -20.32 6.04
CA LEU A 111 -11.00 -20.81 6.97
C LEU A 111 -9.58 -20.51 6.54
N ASP A 112 -9.25 -20.61 5.25
CA ASP A 112 -7.91 -20.41 4.71
C ASP A 112 -7.97 -19.45 3.55
N GLY A 113 -7.67 -18.21 3.81
CA GLY A 113 -7.83 -17.20 2.79
C GLY A 113 -6.72 -16.16 2.78
N THR A 114 -6.82 -15.32 1.78
CA THR A 114 -6.08 -14.09 1.73
C THR A 114 -6.83 -13.05 2.55
N GLY A 115 -6.17 -12.49 3.56
CA GLY A 115 -6.68 -11.36 4.34
C GLY A 115 -6.33 -10.04 3.66
N TYR A 116 -7.26 -9.09 3.71
CA TYR A 116 -7.09 -7.74 3.17
C TYR A 116 -7.35 -6.72 4.25
N ARG A 117 -6.59 -5.63 4.23
CA ARG A 117 -6.75 -4.53 5.19
C ARG A 117 -6.50 -3.19 4.53
N LEU A 118 -7.33 -2.22 4.87
CA LEU A 118 -7.13 -0.80 4.61
C LEU A 118 -7.19 -0.05 5.93
N THR A 119 -6.19 0.78 6.21
CA THR A 119 -6.21 1.75 7.31
C THR A 119 -5.99 3.13 6.69
N THR A 120 -6.86 4.07 6.97
CA THR A 120 -6.76 5.43 6.45
C THR A 120 -7.44 6.42 7.38
N ARG A 121 -7.11 7.70 7.23
CA ARG A 121 -7.87 8.76 7.89
C ARG A 121 -9.24 8.90 7.24
N ALA A 122 -10.25 9.02 8.05
CA ALA A 122 -11.62 9.29 7.63
C ALA A 122 -12.12 10.60 8.23
N ARG A 123 -13.08 11.23 7.55
CA ARG A 123 -13.76 12.42 8.07
C ARG A 123 -15.21 12.11 8.27
N PHE A 124 -15.69 12.30 9.48
CA PHE A 124 -17.09 12.16 9.85
C PHE A 124 -17.93 13.32 9.32
N ALA A 125 -19.25 13.15 9.29
CA ALA A 125 -20.19 14.17 8.82
C ALA A 125 -20.12 15.49 9.63
N ASN A 126 -19.73 15.41 10.91
CA ASN A 126 -19.49 16.57 11.79
C ASN A 126 -18.11 17.23 11.57
N ARG A 127 -17.37 16.85 10.51
CA ARG A 127 -16.04 17.31 10.15
C ARG A 127 -14.93 16.92 11.13
N GLN A 128 -15.18 16.04 12.09
CA GLN A 128 -14.13 15.47 12.90
C GLN A 128 -13.36 14.42 12.10
N ASP A 129 -12.04 14.36 12.30
CA ASP A 129 -11.20 13.36 11.73
C ASP A 129 -11.14 12.14 12.65
N GLY A 130 -11.00 10.97 12.08
CA GLY A 130 -10.85 9.70 12.76
C GLY A 130 -10.12 8.69 11.89
N ASP A 131 -9.87 7.51 12.44
CA ASP A 131 -9.26 6.41 11.70
C ASP A 131 -10.35 5.46 11.19
N LEU A 132 -10.21 5.05 9.93
CA LEU A 132 -10.99 3.98 9.31
C LEU A 132 -10.09 2.76 9.19
N VAL A 133 -10.50 1.65 9.81
CA VAL A 133 -9.88 0.34 9.62
C VAL A 133 -10.91 -0.58 8.99
N TYR A 134 -10.62 -1.03 7.77
CA TYR A 134 -11.44 -1.99 7.04
C TYR A 134 -10.63 -3.26 6.83
N SER A 135 -11.14 -4.41 7.32
CA SER A 135 -10.51 -5.72 7.13
C SER A 135 -11.53 -6.68 6.53
N SER A 136 -11.08 -7.53 5.62
CA SER A 136 -11.94 -8.52 4.96
C SER A 136 -11.13 -9.69 4.42
N ASN A 137 -11.83 -10.70 3.94
CA ASN A 137 -11.29 -11.83 3.19
C ASN A 137 -11.56 -11.66 1.68
N ILE A 138 -11.26 -12.71 0.91
CA ILE A 138 -11.54 -12.79 -0.53
C ILE A 138 -13.03 -12.56 -0.84
N GLY A 139 -13.33 -12.16 -2.08
CA GLY A 139 -14.70 -11.98 -2.56
C GLY A 139 -15.38 -10.69 -2.10
N THR A 140 -14.68 -9.79 -1.45
CA THR A 140 -15.22 -8.52 -0.96
C THR A 140 -14.80 -7.33 -1.85
N PRO A 141 -15.51 -6.19 -1.77
CA PRO A 141 -15.10 -4.97 -2.47
C PRO A 141 -13.69 -4.51 -2.10
N LEU A 142 -13.28 -4.65 -0.83
CA LEU A 142 -11.92 -4.33 -0.40
C LEU A 142 -10.89 -5.25 -1.06
N ALA A 143 -11.13 -6.56 -1.10
CA ALA A 143 -10.25 -7.53 -1.76
C ALA A 143 -10.07 -7.20 -3.24
N ALA A 144 -11.18 -6.96 -3.95
CA ALA A 144 -11.15 -6.60 -5.36
C ALA A 144 -10.37 -5.29 -5.61
N TRP A 145 -10.55 -4.29 -4.75
CA TRP A 145 -9.83 -3.03 -4.86
C TRP A 145 -8.33 -3.21 -4.58
N VAL A 146 -7.92 -3.94 -3.53
CA VAL A 146 -6.51 -4.16 -3.20
C VAL A 146 -5.80 -4.90 -4.33
N ASP A 147 -6.40 -6.02 -4.81
CA ASP A 147 -5.81 -6.82 -5.89
C ASP A 147 -5.74 -6.02 -7.20
N GLY A 148 -6.81 -5.31 -7.55
CA GLY A 148 -6.84 -4.42 -8.71
C GLY A 148 -5.80 -3.30 -8.62
N SER A 149 -5.60 -2.72 -7.43
CA SER A 149 -4.61 -1.67 -7.18
C SER A 149 -3.18 -2.18 -7.35
N LEU A 150 -2.85 -3.34 -6.75
CA LEU A 150 -1.54 -3.96 -6.92
C LEU A 150 -1.25 -4.31 -8.38
N GLY A 151 -2.27 -4.78 -9.12
CA GLY A 151 -2.18 -5.04 -10.55
C GLY A 151 -1.98 -3.77 -11.40
N ALA A 152 -2.77 -2.72 -11.16
CA ALA A 152 -2.67 -1.44 -11.87
C ALA A 152 -1.31 -0.76 -11.65
N LEU A 153 -0.76 -0.89 -10.45
CA LEU A 153 0.52 -0.30 -10.07
C LEU A 153 1.73 -1.18 -10.45
N ALA A 154 1.54 -2.37 -11.02
CA ALA A 154 2.61 -3.35 -11.24
C ALA A 154 3.81 -2.79 -12.03
N ARG A 155 3.55 -1.89 -13.00
CA ARG A 155 4.59 -1.28 -13.84
C ARG A 155 5.19 0.00 -13.25
N CYS A 156 4.67 0.48 -12.11
CA CYS A 156 5.13 1.71 -11.47
C CYS A 156 6.22 1.48 -10.43
N TRP A 157 6.40 0.25 -9.98
CA TRP A 157 7.29 -0.06 -8.88
C TRP A 157 8.76 -0.01 -9.28
N SER A 158 9.55 0.77 -8.57
CA SER A 158 11.00 0.90 -8.69
C SER A 158 11.69 0.51 -7.38
N ALA A 159 12.83 -0.19 -7.47
CA ALA A 159 13.65 -0.47 -6.29
C ALA A 159 14.34 0.80 -5.72
N THR A 160 14.39 1.88 -6.51
CA THR A 160 15.00 3.14 -6.10
C THR A 160 13.92 4.09 -5.58
N ALA A 161 14.13 4.63 -4.38
CA ALA A 161 13.25 5.65 -3.84
C ALA A 161 13.29 6.92 -4.70
N PRO A 162 12.15 7.56 -5.02
CA PRO A 162 12.13 8.82 -5.76
C PRO A 162 12.87 9.92 -4.99
N VAL A 163 13.54 10.79 -5.74
CA VAL A 163 14.15 12.00 -5.16
C VAL A 163 13.05 12.99 -4.84
N SER A 164 13.05 13.52 -3.63
CA SER A 164 12.10 14.55 -3.14
C SER A 164 12.42 15.91 -3.71
#